data_34c7554ba1319d4fa054173b1642562e
#
_entry.id   34c7554ba1319d4fa054173b1642562e
#
_cell.length_a   1.000
_cell.length_b   1.000
_cell.length_c   1.000
_cell.angle_alpha   90.00
_cell.angle_beta   90.00
_cell.angle_gamma   90.00
#
_symmetry.space_group_name_H-M   'P 1'
#
loop_
_entity.id
_entity.type
_entity.pdbx_description
1 polymer ?
#
loop_
_entity_poly.entity_id
_entity_poly.type
_entity_poly.pdbx_seq_one_letter_code
_entity_poly.pdbx_strand_id
1 'polypeptide(L)'
;MKRLSFFLASAMGLATSAGGCIDTISDDDFEYDPSTPDNLSAAVRMIHVSPESGSVDVYLNGSGPAFSSIGYGQSSGFLEVVAGGYEIAIVGEGSKTPLVTLPATPLFATSNTTTVLYGPATQPAALTIEEDLSPVLEGQVRLRLVHVATGGVPVDVYEETTNPTPTQLYDELAYGIAGPTFELQAPSETSPLVLSLDADDDLQADARFTISDLPSGAIANLFVVTTASGDLGLLVQQDNGVVSKIGFSEPVEPLPAEVRALNLSGDAPPLAFGVEGPHAALAGSLQFTEGTEFMGFQPGSYLVTVATTEDPGTFLHELELTDLLPGSRHTVVAFGDFDALEGMVLQDVAADAPDVAALTDAGLFRVRAIHAAPSLGQVDVWDLTDSQEPIMLDANVSYGQAGEYIDLTSGVGGYLLGFDANGDQISDATFELPDMAAGEISNLYAVSEGPTISLVAQMTSGEVLRIENIAP
;
A
#
# COMPACT_ATOMS: atom_id res chain seq x y z
N MET A 1 -8.71 -24.40 -25.45
CA MET A 1 -8.55 -25.86 -25.22
C MET A 1 -7.08 -26.20 -25.21
N LYS A 2 -6.42 -26.29 -24.07
CA LYS A 2 -5.17 -27.04 -23.89
C LYS A 2 -5.17 -27.53 -22.44
N ARG A 3 -5.30 -28.84 -22.30
CA ARG A 3 -5.23 -29.56 -21.03
C ARG A 3 -3.76 -29.63 -20.63
N LEU A 4 -3.45 -29.26 -19.38
CA LEU A 4 -2.15 -29.53 -18.77
C LEU A 4 -2.32 -30.70 -17.79
N SER A 5 -1.66 -31.80 -18.10
CA SER A 5 -1.62 -33.01 -17.26
C SER A 5 -0.47 -32.91 -16.30
N PHE A 6 -0.74 -33.06 -14.99
CA PHE A 6 0.30 -33.23 -13.97
C PHE A 6 0.76 -34.70 -13.94
N PHE A 7 2.04 -34.92 -14.16
CA PHE A 7 2.73 -36.19 -13.93
C PHE A 7 3.29 -36.21 -12.50
N LEU A 8 2.84 -37.19 -11.72
CA LEU A 8 3.44 -37.56 -10.45
C LEU A 8 4.63 -38.46 -10.78
N ALA A 9 5.85 -38.04 -10.49
CA ALA A 9 7.03 -38.90 -10.57
C ALA A 9 7.36 -39.46 -9.19
N SER A 10 7.13 -40.77 -9.04
CA SER A 10 7.57 -41.56 -7.90
C SER A 10 9.04 -41.92 -8.10
N ALA A 11 9.94 -41.39 -7.24
CA ALA A 11 11.34 -41.79 -7.21
C ALA A 11 11.53 -42.88 -6.15
N MET A 12 11.67 -44.11 -6.60
CA MET A 12 12.09 -45.24 -5.77
C MET A 12 13.63 -45.29 -5.79
N GLY A 13 14.27 -44.90 -4.71
CA GLY A 13 15.71 -45.04 -4.49
C GLY A 13 16.04 -46.33 -3.75
N LEU A 14 16.71 -47.27 -4.40
CA LEU A 14 17.33 -48.44 -3.77
C LEU A 14 18.57 -47.98 -2.98
N ALA A 15 18.61 -48.24 -1.69
CA ALA A 15 19.83 -48.18 -0.89
C ALA A 15 20.19 -49.58 -0.44
N THR A 16 21.40 -49.99 -0.78
CA THR A 16 22.02 -51.26 -0.42
C THR A 16 22.51 -51.28 1.02
N SER A 17 22.35 -52.43 1.64
CA SER A 17 22.64 -52.85 2.98
C SER A 17 24.03 -52.52 3.53
N ALA A 18 24.06 -51.95 4.75
CA ALA A 18 25.10 -52.28 5.75
C ALA A 18 24.36 -52.77 7.00
N GLY A 19 24.73 -53.96 7.45
CA GLY A 19 24.08 -54.62 8.57
C GLY A 19 24.32 -53.90 9.89
N GLY A 20 23.27 -53.48 10.52
CA GLY A 20 23.17 -53.11 11.92
C GLY A 20 21.92 -53.79 12.47
N CYS A 21 22.04 -54.43 13.62
CA CYS A 21 20.95 -55.08 14.32
C CYS A 21 19.74 -54.13 14.38
N ILE A 22 18.66 -54.52 13.75
CA ILE A 22 17.36 -53.94 14.01
C ILE A 22 16.89 -54.60 15.30
N ASP A 23 16.96 -53.87 16.41
CA ASP A 23 16.14 -54.23 17.58
C ASP A 23 14.69 -54.19 17.09
N THR A 24 14.09 -55.33 17.07
CA THR A 24 12.65 -55.47 16.88
C THR A 24 11.99 -54.76 18.05
N ILE A 25 11.48 -53.55 17.79
CA ILE A 25 10.52 -52.91 18.69
C ILE A 25 9.37 -53.90 18.78
N SER A 26 9.20 -54.54 19.93
CA SER A 26 8.08 -55.43 20.19
C SER A 26 6.80 -54.62 20.17
N ASP A 27 5.74 -55.14 19.58
CA ASP A 27 4.39 -54.55 19.58
C ASP A 27 3.84 -54.30 21.00
N ASP A 28 4.58 -54.66 22.07
CA ASP A 28 4.20 -54.50 23.47
C ASP A 28 4.64 -53.16 24.10
N ASP A 29 5.41 -52.29 23.38
CA ASP A 29 5.89 -51.02 23.93
C ASP A 29 4.94 -49.84 23.68
N PHE A 30 3.83 -50.04 22.99
CA PHE A 30 2.71 -49.11 22.95
C PHE A 30 1.63 -49.53 23.94
N GLU A 31 1.91 -49.36 25.22
CA GLU A 31 0.87 -49.43 26.23
C GLU A 31 -0.03 -48.20 26.05
N TYR A 32 -1.18 -48.39 25.36
CA TYR A 32 -2.24 -47.38 25.32
C TYR A 32 -2.68 -47.11 26.76
N ASP A 33 -2.25 -45.97 27.31
CA ASP A 33 -2.72 -45.48 28.61
C ASP A 33 -4.09 -44.81 28.40
N PRO A 34 -5.20 -45.47 28.74
CA PRO A 34 -6.53 -44.90 28.61
C PRO A 34 -6.79 -43.77 29.63
N SER A 35 -5.80 -43.43 30.48
CA SER A 35 -5.89 -42.33 31.43
C SER A 35 -5.28 -41.03 30.93
N THR A 36 -4.58 -41.02 29.79
CA THR A 36 -4.25 -39.79 29.05
C THR A 36 -5.40 -39.53 28.07
N PRO A 37 -6.27 -38.56 28.34
CA PRO A 37 -7.24 -38.18 27.34
C PRO A 37 -6.44 -37.55 26.17
N ASP A 38 -6.46 -38.19 25.00
CA ASP A 38 -6.13 -37.55 23.72
C ASP A 38 -7.17 -36.47 23.40
N ASN A 39 -7.69 -35.79 24.40
CA ASN A 39 -8.61 -34.68 24.26
C ASN A 39 -7.80 -33.43 23.92
N LEU A 40 -7.28 -33.41 22.68
CA LEU A 40 -6.77 -32.17 22.12
C LEU A 40 -7.93 -31.19 22.11
N SER A 41 -7.77 -30.08 22.82
CA SER A 41 -8.78 -29.02 22.87
C SER A 41 -8.62 -28.05 21.69
N ALA A 42 -9.75 -27.53 21.24
CA ALA A 42 -9.87 -26.36 20.40
C ALA A 42 -10.61 -25.28 21.19
N ALA A 43 -10.51 -24.05 20.79
CA ALA A 43 -11.30 -22.96 21.37
C ALA A 43 -12.19 -22.32 20.32
N VAL A 44 -13.43 -22.03 20.68
CA VAL A 44 -14.40 -21.36 19.80
C VAL A 44 -15.03 -20.19 20.52
N ARG A 45 -15.30 -19.09 19.80
CA ARG A 45 -16.09 -17.96 20.27
C ARG A 45 -17.04 -17.50 19.18
N MET A 46 -17.97 -16.63 19.56
CA MET A 46 -18.99 -16.06 18.66
C MET A 46 -18.91 -14.54 18.69
N ILE A 47 -19.10 -13.90 17.53
CA ILE A 47 -19.44 -12.48 17.41
C ILE A 47 -20.68 -12.30 16.56
N HIS A 48 -21.56 -11.40 17.00
CA HIS A 48 -22.80 -11.05 16.31
C HIS A 48 -22.69 -9.68 15.63
N VAL A 49 -22.60 -9.67 14.30
CA VAL A 49 -22.47 -8.46 13.48
C VAL A 49 -23.61 -8.31 12.45
N SER A 50 -24.73 -9.04 12.66
CA SER A 50 -25.94 -8.93 11.83
C SER A 50 -26.90 -7.94 12.48
N PRO A 51 -27.06 -6.71 11.96
CA PRO A 51 -28.03 -5.76 12.50
C PRO A 51 -29.45 -6.33 12.35
N GLU A 52 -30.36 -5.97 13.22
CA GLU A 52 -31.78 -6.35 13.17
C GLU A 52 -32.11 -7.84 13.43
N SER A 53 -31.12 -8.72 13.62
CA SER A 53 -31.34 -10.15 13.88
C SER A 53 -31.77 -10.46 15.33
N GLY A 54 -31.81 -9.44 16.21
CA GLY A 54 -32.04 -9.62 17.64
C GLY A 54 -30.91 -10.36 18.33
N SER A 55 -31.06 -10.70 19.61
CA SER A 55 -30.10 -11.55 20.32
C SER A 55 -30.17 -12.99 19.83
N VAL A 56 -29.04 -13.69 19.88
CA VAL A 56 -28.93 -15.07 19.39
C VAL A 56 -28.32 -16.00 20.42
N ASP A 57 -28.70 -17.28 20.33
CA ASP A 57 -28.07 -18.39 21.02
C ASP A 57 -27.31 -19.25 20.01
N VAL A 58 -26.20 -19.87 20.45
CA VAL A 58 -25.36 -20.73 19.61
C VAL A 58 -25.31 -22.13 20.18
N TYR A 59 -25.56 -23.13 19.36
CA TYR A 59 -25.55 -24.53 19.71
C TYR A 59 -24.40 -25.24 18.96
N LEU A 60 -23.68 -26.11 19.67
CA LEU A 60 -22.68 -27.00 19.11
C LEU A 60 -23.23 -28.43 19.14
N ASN A 61 -23.39 -29.09 17.98
CA ASN A 61 -23.93 -30.44 17.82
C ASN A 61 -25.29 -30.63 18.51
N GLY A 62 -26.12 -29.58 18.52
CA GLY A 62 -27.48 -29.62 19.10
C GLY A 62 -27.54 -29.77 20.62
N SER A 63 -26.41 -29.78 21.33
CA SER A 63 -26.34 -29.82 22.80
C SER A 63 -26.55 -28.42 23.33
N GLY A 64 -27.40 -28.14 24.35
CA GLY A 64 -27.70 -26.87 24.97
C GLY A 64 -26.87 -25.64 24.49
N PRO A 65 -27.28 -24.42 24.70
CA PRO A 65 -26.56 -23.28 24.11
C PRO A 65 -25.12 -23.20 24.66
N ALA A 66 -24.15 -23.23 23.76
CA ALA A 66 -22.76 -22.97 24.08
C ALA A 66 -22.54 -21.47 24.41
N PHE A 67 -23.28 -20.63 23.71
CA PHE A 67 -23.35 -19.19 23.98
C PHE A 67 -24.81 -18.75 23.95
N SER A 68 -25.21 -17.86 24.87
CA SER A 68 -26.59 -17.39 25.00
C SER A 68 -26.66 -15.88 24.96
N SER A 69 -27.76 -15.38 24.39
CA SER A 69 -28.13 -13.94 24.40
C SER A 69 -27.05 -13.02 23.86
N ILE A 70 -26.37 -13.42 22.78
CA ILE A 70 -25.36 -12.57 22.12
C ILE A 70 -26.07 -11.54 21.25
N GLY A 71 -26.02 -10.27 21.65
CA GLY A 71 -26.63 -9.15 20.92
C GLY A 71 -25.72 -8.59 19.83
N TYR A 72 -26.27 -7.74 18.99
CA TYR A 72 -25.53 -7.05 17.94
C TYR A 72 -24.33 -6.24 18.49
N GLY A 73 -23.16 -6.47 17.91
CA GLY A 73 -21.90 -5.87 18.34
C GLY A 73 -21.38 -6.45 19.65
N GLN A 74 -21.82 -7.64 20.04
CA GLN A 74 -21.28 -8.36 21.19
C GLN A 74 -20.52 -9.61 20.75
N SER A 75 -19.50 -9.96 21.51
CA SER A 75 -18.72 -11.19 21.38
C SER A 75 -18.78 -12.01 22.66
N SER A 76 -18.79 -13.33 22.51
CA SER A 76 -18.50 -14.22 23.64
C SER A 76 -17.00 -14.24 23.92
N GLY A 77 -16.60 -14.76 25.08
CA GLY A 77 -15.26 -15.29 25.31
C GLY A 77 -15.04 -16.61 24.56
N PHE A 78 -13.77 -17.05 24.49
CA PHE A 78 -13.46 -18.38 24.00
C PHE A 78 -13.97 -19.46 24.94
N LEU A 79 -14.60 -20.49 24.37
CA LEU A 79 -15.02 -21.72 25.03
C LEU A 79 -14.11 -22.84 24.54
N GLU A 80 -13.47 -23.56 25.48
CA GLU A 80 -12.72 -24.76 25.14
C GLU A 80 -13.67 -25.92 24.84
N VAL A 81 -13.43 -26.59 23.73
CA VAL A 81 -14.16 -27.79 23.29
C VAL A 81 -13.18 -28.87 22.84
N VAL A 82 -13.61 -30.10 22.79
CA VAL A 82 -12.81 -31.20 22.22
C VAL A 82 -12.63 -30.95 20.73
N ALA A 83 -11.41 -31.06 20.19
CA ALA A 83 -11.17 -30.92 18.77
C ALA A 83 -12.00 -31.92 17.95
N GLY A 84 -12.61 -31.48 16.86
CA GLY A 84 -13.48 -32.33 16.05
C GLY A 84 -14.35 -31.55 15.08
N GLY A 85 -15.23 -32.25 14.40
CA GLY A 85 -16.24 -31.62 13.53
C GLY A 85 -17.49 -31.24 14.29
N TYR A 86 -17.94 -30.01 14.14
CA TYR A 86 -19.12 -29.48 14.80
C TYR A 86 -20.14 -28.97 13.80
N GLU A 87 -21.40 -29.28 14.05
CA GLU A 87 -22.52 -28.50 13.54
C GLU A 87 -22.69 -27.28 14.45
N ILE A 88 -22.54 -26.07 13.90
CA ILE A 88 -22.74 -24.84 14.64
C ILE A 88 -24.08 -24.24 14.18
N ALA A 89 -25.10 -24.30 15.05
CA ALA A 89 -26.41 -23.73 14.78
C ALA A 89 -26.60 -22.42 15.56
N ILE A 90 -26.91 -21.34 14.86
CA ILE A 90 -27.21 -20.02 15.41
C ILE A 90 -28.73 -19.83 15.33
N VAL A 91 -29.37 -19.59 16.46
CA VAL A 91 -30.82 -19.41 16.56
C VAL A 91 -31.14 -18.07 17.20
N GLY A 92 -32.30 -17.50 16.90
CA GLY A 92 -32.79 -16.33 17.67
C GLY A 92 -33.03 -16.73 19.15
N GLU A 93 -32.77 -15.81 20.08
CA GLU A 93 -32.94 -16.03 21.50
C GLU A 93 -34.31 -16.62 21.82
N GLY A 94 -34.33 -17.76 22.51
CA GLY A 94 -35.55 -18.48 22.84
C GLY A 94 -36.20 -19.23 21.68
N SER A 95 -35.69 -19.16 20.46
CA SER A 95 -36.13 -19.93 19.30
C SER A 95 -35.48 -21.32 19.27
N LYS A 96 -36.11 -22.24 18.52
CA LYS A 96 -35.56 -23.55 18.19
C LYS A 96 -35.25 -23.71 16.71
N THR A 97 -35.63 -22.71 15.90
CA THR A 97 -35.40 -22.72 14.46
C THR A 97 -34.10 -22.01 14.17
N PRO A 98 -33.11 -22.66 13.56
CA PRO A 98 -31.87 -22.00 13.19
C PRO A 98 -32.09 -20.86 12.22
N LEU A 99 -31.44 -19.74 12.47
CA LEU A 99 -31.25 -18.65 11.50
C LEU A 99 -30.20 -19.09 10.46
N VAL A 100 -29.11 -19.68 10.95
CA VAL A 100 -28.01 -20.19 10.14
C VAL A 100 -27.46 -21.46 10.77
N THR A 101 -27.04 -22.41 9.94
CA THR A 101 -26.32 -23.59 10.35
C THR A 101 -25.04 -23.75 9.53
N LEU A 102 -23.91 -23.87 10.20
CA LEU A 102 -22.62 -24.25 9.60
C LEU A 102 -22.42 -25.76 9.83
N PRO A 103 -22.62 -26.60 8.80
CA PRO A 103 -22.50 -28.05 8.94
C PRO A 103 -21.03 -28.48 8.97
N ALA A 104 -20.70 -29.43 9.85
CA ALA A 104 -19.42 -30.12 9.88
C ALA A 104 -18.19 -29.19 9.92
N THR A 105 -18.27 -28.09 10.66
CA THR A 105 -17.17 -27.15 10.85
C THR A 105 -16.04 -27.81 11.64
N PRO A 106 -14.82 -27.93 11.07
CA PRO A 106 -13.70 -28.51 11.79
C PRO A 106 -13.16 -27.50 12.80
N LEU A 107 -13.09 -27.89 14.08
CA LEU A 107 -12.33 -27.20 15.12
C LEU A 107 -11.06 -28.00 15.37
N PHE A 108 -9.94 -27.54 14.83
CA PHE A 108 -8.68 -28.28 14.91
C PHE A 108 -8.07 -28.19 16.31
N ALA A 109 -7.33 -29.21 16.69
CA ALA A 109 -6.58 -29.21 17.94
C ALA A 109 -5.68 -27.98 18.05
N THR A 110 -5.70 -27.35 19.22
CA THR A 110 -4.96 -26.10 19.52
C THR A 110 -5.35 -24.86 18.70
N SER A 111 -6.37 -24.97 17.84
CA SER A 111 -6.86 -23.79 17.09
C SER A 111 -7.82 -22.94 17.94
N ASN A 112 -7.87 -21.65 17.61
CA ASN A 112 -8.85 -20.71 18.11
C ASN A 112 -9.71 -20.28 16.94
N THR A 113 -11.03 -20.44 17.06
CA THR A 113 -11.96 -20.17 15.96
C THR A 113 -13.01 -19.14 16.39
N THR A 114 -13.19 -18.09 15.60
CA THR A 114 -14.28 -17.13 15.75
C THR A 114 -15.39 -17.46 14.76
N THR A 115 -16.60 -17.69 15.26
CA THR A 115 -17.81 -17.78 14.43
C THR A 115 -18.45 -16.40 14.33
N VAL A 116 -18.80 -15.97 13.14
CA VAL A 116 -19.34 -14.64 12.85
C VAL A 116 -20.74 -14.78 12.27
N LEU A 117 -21.74 -14.20 12.91
CA LEU A 117 -23.08 -14.02 12.32
C LEU A 117 -23.15 -12.65 11.65
N TYR A 118 -23.49 -12.60 10.37
CA TYR A 118 -23.55 -11.37 9.58
C TYR A 118 -24.70 -11.38 8.58
N GLY A 119 -24.85 -10.28 7.84
CA GLY A 119 -25.92 -10.09 6.86
C GLY A 119 -27.22 -9.55 7.45
N PRO A 120 -28.20 -9.21 6.61
CA PRO A 120 -29.48 -8.69 7.06
C PRO A 120 -30.31 -9.78 7.76
N ALA A 121 -31.20 -9.39 8.67
CA ALA A 121 -32.08 -10.34 9.40
C ALA A 121 -32.96 -11.22 8.48
N THR A 122 -33.23 -10.75 7.27
CA THR A 122 -33.99 -11.51 6.26
C THR A 122 -33.16 -12.57 5.52
N GLN A 123 -31.84 -12.43 5.56
CA GLN A 123 -30.91 -13.35 4.92
C GLN A 123 -29.58 -13.41 5.72
N PRO A 124 -29.64 -13.91 6.97
CA PRO A 124 -28.45 -14.03 7.79
C PRO A 124 -27.51 -15.08 7.22
N ALA A 125 -26.23 -14.84 7.39
CA ALA A 125 -25.13 -15.75 7.00
C ALA A 125 -24.14 -15.89 8.15
N ALA A 126 -23.30 -16.92 8.09
CA ALA A 126 -22.24 -17.09 9.05
C ALA A 126 -20.95 -17.55 8.36
N LEU A 127 -19.82 -17.17 8.94
CA LEU A 127 -18.49 -17.65 8.54
C LEU A 127 -17.69 -18.00 9.80
N THR A 128 -16.59 -18.74 9.60
CA THR A 128 -15.62 -19.02 10.66
C THR A 128 -14.25 -18.47 10.31
N ILE A 129 -13.56 -17.96 11.31
CA ILE A 129 -12.22 -17.38 11.20
C ILE A 129 -11.31 -18.19 12.13
N GLU A 130 -10.26 -18.78 11.57
CA GLU A 130 -9.18 -19.32 12.37
C GLU A 130 -8.27 -18.17 12.82
N GLU A 131 -8.05 -18.06 14.13
CA GLU A 131 -7.32 -16.96 14.74
C GLU A 131 -5.86 -17.35 14.97
N ASP A 132 -4.95 -16.48 14.56
CA ASP A 132 -3.55 -16.55 14.97
C ASP A 132 -3.34 -15.67 16.21
N LEU A 133 -3.35 -16.31 17.39
CA LEU A 133 -3.11 -15.65 18.67
C LEU A 133 -1.64 -15.73 19.11
N SER A 134 -0.71 -16.02 18.21
CA SER A 134 0.72 -15.97 18.53
C SER A 134 1.13 -14.54 18.91
N PRO A 135 2.13 -14.40 19.82
CA PRO A 135 2.55 -13.07 20.29
C PRO A 135 2.93 -12.12 19.14
N VAL A 136 2.48 -10.89 19.24
CA VAL A 136 2.82 -9.79 18.33
C VAL A 136 4.03 -9.05 18.92
N LEU A 137 4.85 -8.45 18.05
CA LEU A 137 6.01 -7.67 18.48
C LEU A 137 5.56 -6.46 19.32
N GLU A 138 6.41 -6.08 20.28
CA GLU A 138 6.16 -4.87 21.08
C GLU A 138 6.10 -3.64 20.18
N GLY A 139 5.11 -2.78 20.41
CA GLY A 139 4.85 -1.60 19.58
C GLY A 139 3.98 -1.87 18.37
N GLN A 140 3.61 -3.11 18.09
CA GLN A 140 2.76 -3.49 16.95
C GLN A 140 1.41 -4.05 17.39
N VAL A 141 0.46 -4.10 16.45
CA VAL A 141 -0.84 -4.77 16.55
C VAL A 141 -1.02 -5.67 15.34
N ARG A 142 -1.68 -6.83 15.51
CA ARG A 142 -2.07 -7.69 14.39
C ARG A 142 -3.56 -7.55 14.12
N LEU A 143 -3.90 -7.18 12.90
CA LEU A 143 -5.25 -6.88 12.48
C LEU A 143 -5.68 -7.75 11.31
N ARG A 144 -6.98 -7.98 11.21
CA ARG A 144 -7.62 -8.61 10.05
C ARG A 144 -8.90 -7.87 9.75
N LEU A 145 -9.14 -7.54 8.51
CA LEU A 145 -10.41 -6.96 8.09
C LEU A 145 -11.34 -8.05 7.59
N VAL A 146 -12.62 -7.92 7.95
CA VAL A 146 -13.70 -8.84 7.55
C VAL A 146 -14.81 -7.99 6.93
N HIS A 147 -15.03 -8.18 5.64
CA HIS A 147 -16.06 -7.40 4.95
C HIS A 147 -17.41 -8.06 5.05
N VAL A 148 -18.29 -7.51 5.89
CA VAL A 148 -19.65 -8.01 6.14
C VAL A 148 -20.72 -6.90 6.04
N ALA A 149 -20.37 -5.76 5.43
CA ALA A 149 -21.35 -4.71 5.11
C ALA A 149 -22.30 -5.17 4.01
N THR A 150 -23.59 -5.04 4.24
CA THR A 150 -24.62 -5.42 3.26
C THR A 150 -24.66 -4.45 2.09
N GLY A 151 -24.73 -4.98 0.88
CA GLY A 151 -24.64 -4.20 -0.37
C GLY A 151 -23.70 -4.89 -1.36
N GLY A 152 -22.75 -5.66 -0.85
CA GLY A 152 -22.08 -6.74 -1.57
C GLY A 152 -21.04 -6.37 -2.62
N VAL A 153 -20.70 -5.09 -2.79
CA VAL A 153 -19.55 -4.73 -3.64
C VAL A 153 -18.25 -5.04 -2.91
N PRO A 154 -17.23 -5.54 -3.59
CA PRO A 154 -15.89 -5.65 -3.02
C PRO A 154 -15.40 -4.28 -2.55
N VAL A 155 -14.49 -4.23 -1.60
CA VAL A 155 -13.91 -2.99 -1.11
C VAL A 155 -12.40 -3.06 -1.16
N ASP A 156 -11.79 -1.98 -1.61
CA ASP A 156 -10.38 -1.72 -1.42
C ASP A 156 -10.14 -1.09 -0.06
N VAL A 157 -9.05 -1.47 0.59
CA VAL A 157 -8.74 -1.00 1.94
C VAL A 157 -7.33 -0.44 1.97
N TYR A 158 -7.22 0.78 2.45
CA TYR A 158 -5.96 1.50 2.56
C TYR A 158 -5.66 1.90 4.00
N GLU A 159 -4.38 1.91 4.34
CA GLU A 159 -3.84 2.49 5.57
C GLU A 159 -3.27 3.87 5.24
N GLU A 160 -3.69 4.92 5.97
CA GLU A 160 -3.35 6.31 5.70
C GLU A 160 -2.57 7.00 6.84
N THR A 161 -2.20 6.26 7.90
CA THR A 161 -1.68 6.85 9.14
C THR A 161 -0.26 7.37 9.01
N THR A 162 0.59 6.63 8.29
CA THR A 162 2.05 6.78 8.36
C THR A 162 2.67 7.31 7.08
N ASN A 163 1.86 7.47 6.03
CA ASN A 163 2.35 7.83 4.72
C ASN A 163 1.38 8.79 4.03
N PRO A 164 1.82 9.88 3.38
CA PRO A 164 0.95 10.70 2.54
C PRO A 164 0.43 9.91 1.32
N THR A 165 1.09 8.82 0.95
CA THR A 165 0.55 7.87 -0.02
C THR A 165 -0.09 6.71 0.73
N PRO A 166 -1.42 6.51 0.64
CA PRO A 166 -2.10 5.40 1.27
C PRO A 166 -1.46 4.06 0.89
N THR A 167 -1.29 3.18 1.88
CA THR A 167 -0.82 1.81 1.63
C THR A 167 -2.01 0.89 1.43
N GLN A 168 -2.16 0.29 0.26
CA GLN A 168 -3.21 -0.69 0.01
C GLN A 168 -2.97 -1.96 0.83
N LEU A 169 -3.93 -2.27 1.70
CA LEU A 169 -3.92 -3.47 2.54
C LEU A 169 -4.66 -4.63 1.89
N TYR A 170 -5.77 -4.33 1.22
CA TYR A 170 -6.58 -5.30 0.49
C TYR A 170 -7.03 -4.72 -0.83
N ASP A 171 -7.02 -5.56 -1.83
CA ASP A 171 -7.52 -5.35 -3.18
C ASP A 171 -8.79 -6.19 -3.37
N GLU A 172 -9.91 -5.57 -3.72
CA GLU A 172 -11.20 -6.21 -3.95
C GLU A 172 -11.66 -7.20 -2.84
N LEU A 173 -11.56 -6.81 -1.57
CA LEU A 173 -12.03 -7.68 -0.48
C LEU A 173 -13.54 -7.92 -0.59
N ALA A 174 -13.93 -9.13 -0.98
CA ALA A 174 -15.30 -9.48 -1.26
C ALA A 174 -16.17 -9.59 0.00
N TYR A 175 -17.49 -9.34 -0.15
CA TYR A 175 -18.48 -9.54 0.91
C TYR A 175 -18.46 -10.98 1.46
N GLY A 176 -18.52 -11.12 2.77
CA GLY A 176 -18.49 -12.39 3.48
C GLY A 176 -17.09 -13.02 3.57
N ILE A 177 -16.05 -12.27 3.28
CA ILE A 177 -14.66 -12.75 3.33
C ILE A 177 -13.91 -12.09 4.49
N ALA A 178 -13.14 -12.92 5.20
CA ALA A 178 -12.09 -12.47 6.10
C ALA A 178 -10.76 -12.42 5.34
N GLY A 179 -10.14 -11.26 5.28
CA GLY A 179 -8.85 -11.07 4.63
C GLY A 179 -7.68 -11.73 5.41
N PRO A 180 -6.48 -11.77 4.87
CA PRO A 180 -5.28 -12.16 5.61
C PRO A 180 -5.01 -11.19 6.77
N THR A 181 -4.19 -11.59 7.74
CA THR A 181 -3.73 -10.70 8.81
C THR A 181 -2.58 -9.82 8.33
N PHE A 182 -2.47 -8.63 8.91
CA PHE A 182 -1.34 -7.73 8.73
C PHE A 182 -0.92 -7.15 10.09
N GLU A 183 0.33 -6.72 10.19
CA GLU A 183 0.88 -6.10 11.40
C GLU A 183 1.20 -4.64 11.12
N LEU A 184 0.74 -3.75 12.00
CA LEU A 184 0.96 -2.30 11.93
C LEU A 184 1.49 -1.79 13.27
N GLN A 185 1.99 -0.56 13.28
CA GLN A 185 2.32 0.13 14.52
C GLN A 185 1.07 0.27 15.40
N ALA A 186 1.22 0.04 16.68
CA ALA A 186 0.13 0.22 17.63
C ALA A 186 -0.35 1.68 17.63
N PRO A 187 -1.63 1.96 17.38
CA PRO A 187 -2.14 3.31 17.37
C PRO A 187 -2.11 3.96 18.76
N SER A 188 -2.11 5.29 18.78
CA SER A 188 -2.21 6.10 19.99
C SER A 188 -3.08 7.33 19.72
N GLU A 189 -3.42 8.08 20.77
CA GLU A 189 -4.17 9.34 20.61
C GLU A 189 -3.43 10.37 19.74
N THR A 190 -2.09 10.35 19.75
CA THR A 190 -1.25 11.25 18.95
C THR A 190 -0.87 10.72 17.58
N SER A 191 -1.04 9.43 17.36
CA SER A 191 -0.80 8.73 16.09
C SER A 191 -1.86 7.65 15.92
N PRO A 192 -3.11 8.01 15.59
CA PRO A 192 -4.17 7.04 15.39
C PRO A 192 -3.94 6.26 14.10
N LEU A 193 -4.38 5.01 14.06
CA LEU A 193 -4.48 4.25 12.82
C LEU A 193 -5.70 4.74 12.02
N VAL A 194 -5.47 5.16 10.79
CA VAL A 194 -6.53 5.59 9.88
C VAL A 194 -6.66 4.55 8.75
N LEU A 195 -7.85 3.99 8.62
CA LEU A 195 -8.20 3.05 7.54
C LEU A 195 -9.26 3.69 6.65
N SER A 196 -9.05 3.65 5.35
CA SER A 196 -10.05 4.06 4.36
C SER A 196 -10.54 2.88 3.53
N LEU A 197 -11.78 2.97 3.10
CA LEU A 197 -12.45 2.00 2.25
C LEU A 197 -12.90 2.70 0.98
N ASP A 198 -12.62 2.10 -0.16
CA ASP A 198 -13.13 2.46 -1.47
C ASP A 198 -13.99 1.30 -1.98
N ALA A 199 -15.25 1.54 -2.26
CA ALA A 199 -16.22 0.52 -2.63
C ALA A 199 -16.71 0.64 -4.09
N ASP A 200 -16.38 1.72 -4.78
CA ASP A 200 -16.77 1.93 -6.18
C ASP A 200 -15.59 2.06 -7.14
N ASP A 201 -14.35 1.84 -6.62
CA ASP A 201 -13.09 1.80 -7.37
C ASP A 201 -12.81 3.11 -8.10
N ASP A 202 -13.19 4.25 -7.46
CA ASP A 202 -12.94 5.59 -7.99
C ASP A 202 -11.70 6.26 -7.38
N LEU A 203 -10.93 5.50 -6.57
CA LEU A 203 -9.74 5.93 -5.83
C LEU A 203 -10.02 7.00 -4.77
N GLN A 204 -11.28 7.18 -4.41
CA GLN A 204 -11.70 8.02 -3.29
C GLN A 204 -12.26 7.16 -2.17
N ALA A 205 -11.99 7.56 -0.94
CA ALA A 205 -12.49 6.82 0.20
C ALA A 205 -14.00 7.09 0.43
N ASP A 206 -14.83 6.06 0.31
CA ASP A 206 -16.25 6.08 0.68
C ASP A 206 -16.45 6.12 2.20
N ALA A 207 -15.50 5.57 2.94
CA ALA A 207 -15.50 5.61 4.39
C ALA A 207 -14.08 5.66 4.94
N ARG A 208 -13.92 6.38 6.06
CA ARG A 208 -12.65 6.44 6.80
C ARG A 208 -12.90 6.19 8.29
N PHE A 209 -12.06 5.35 8.88
CA PHE A 209 -12.16 4.95 10.27
C PHE A 209 -10.88 5.28 11.01
N THR A 210 -11.00 6.00 12.12
CA THR A 210 -9.88 6.34 12.99
C THR A 210 -9.89 5.46 14.22
N ILE A 211 -8.84 4.68 14.44
CA ILE A 211 -8.64 3.78 15.57
C ILE A 211 -7.52 4.36 16.43
N SER A 212 -7.84 4.82 17.62
CA SER A 212 -6.86 5.46 18.53
C SER A 212 -6.56 4.65 19.79
N ASP A 213 -7.29 3.56 20.02
CA ASP A 213 -7.21 2.79 21.27
C ASP A 213 -7.09 1.28 20.98
N LEU A 214 -5.89 0.86 20.58
CA LEU A 214 -5.49 -0.55 20.56
C LEU A 214 -4.13 -0.66 21.27
N PRO A 215 -4.06 -1.43 22.37
CA PRO A 215 -2.79 -1.58 23.09
C PRO A 215 -1.74 -2.30 22.24
N SER A 216 -0.49 -1.99 22.49
CA SER A 216 0.64 -2.73 21.91
C SER A 216 0.49 -4.23 22.16
N GLY A 217 0.68 -5.05 21.13
CA GLY A 217 0.49 -6.49 21.16
C GLY A 217 -0.95 -6.96 20.94
N ALA A 218 -1.92 -6.05 20.76
CA ALA A 218 -3.31 -6.44 20.51
C ALA A 218 -3.46 -7.19 19.18
N ILE A 219 -4.37 -8.18 19.20
CA ILE A 219 -4.83 -8.90 18.02
C ILE A 219 -6.32 -8.61 17.87
N ALA A 220 -6.74 -8.14 16.69
CA ALA A 220 -8.14 -7.77 16.49
C ALA A 220 -8.67 -8.08 15.09
N ASN A 221 -9.96 -8.45 15.04
CA ASN A 221 -10.73 -8.49 13.81
C ASN A 221 -11.51 -7.18 13.66
N LEU A 222 -11.44 -6.60 12.47
CA LEU A 222 -12.11 -5.37 12.08
C LEU A 222 -13.26 -5.72 11.14
N PHE A 223 -14.50 -5.64 11.63
CA PHE A 223 -15.67 -5.96 10.82
C PHE A 223 -16.25 -4.68 10.21
N VAL A 224 -16.17 -4.57 8.89
CA VAL A 224 -16.91 -3.55 8.15
C VAL A 224 -18.36 -3.99 8.06
N VAL A 225 -19.25 -3.22 8.64
CA VAL A 225 -20.68 -3.52 8.75
C VAL A 225 -21.53 -2.40 8.16
N THR A 226 -22.74 -2.72 7.71
CA THR A 226 -23.77 -1.71 7.44
C THR A 226 -24.60 -1.55 8.68
N THR A 227 -24.83 -0.31 9.09
CA THR A 227 -25.67 0.00 10.24
C THR A 227 -27.15 0.04 9.89
N ALA A 228 -28.00 0.18 10.90
CA ALA A 228 -29.43 0.35 10.69
C ALA A 228 -29.81 1.61 9.89
N SER A 229 -28.93 2.64 9.85
CA SER A 229 -29.11 3.83 9.00
C SER A 229 -28.66 3.62 7.54
N GLY A 230 -28.00 2.51 7.25
CA GLY A 230 -27.48 2.21 5.91
C GLY A 230 -26.03 2.65 5.69
N ASP A 231 -25.43 3.32 6.68
CA ASP A 231 -24.04 3.79 6.60
C ASP A 231 -23.06 2.67 6.92
N LEU A 232 -21.80 2.83 6.52
CA LEU A 232 -20.71 1.94 6.90
C LEU A 232 -20.27 2.20 8.35
N GLY A 233 -19.98 1.14 9.08
CA GLY A 233 -19.46 1.17 10.43
C GLY A 233 -18.34 0.14 10.62
N LEU A 234 -17.51 0.33 11.64
CA LEU A 234 -16.45 -0.59 12.00
C LEU A 234 -16.65 -1.12 13.42
N LEU A 235 -16.70 -2.45 13.56
CA LEU A 235 -16.66 -3.14 14.85
C LEU A 235 -15.28 -3.75 15.03
N VAL A 236 -14.59 -3.42 16.12
CA VAL A 236 -13.25 -3.92 16.45
C VAL A 236 -13.37 -4.95 17.56
N GLN A 237 -13.19 -6.23 17.23
CA GLN A 237 -13.17 -7.33 18.19
C GLN A 237 -11.72 -7.67 18.55
N GLN A 238 -11.33 -7.42 19.78
CA GLN A 238 -10.02 -7.83 20.29
C GLN A 238 -10.01 -9.32 20.68
N ASP A 239 -8.83 -9.89 20.81
CA ASP A 239 -8.60 -11.28 21.23
C ASP A 239 -9.21 -11.61 22.60
N ASN A 240 -9.26 -10.64 23.51
CA ASN A 240 -9.88 -10.75 24.84
C ASN A 240 -11.43 -10.72 24.81
N GLY A 241 -12.04 -10.59 23.62
CA GLY A 241 -13.50 -10.55 23.43
C GLY A 241 -14.12 -9.15 23.57
N VAL A 242 -13.33 -8.13 23.90
CA VAL A 242 -13.83 -6.75 23.92
C VAL A 242 -14.19 -6.31 22.50
N VAL A 243 -15.36 -5.71 22.32
CA VAL A 243 -15.78 -5.14 21.04
C VAL A 243 -15.98 -3.64 21.20
N SER A 244 -15.23 -2.88 20.41
CA SER A 244 -15.39 -1.44 20.29
C SER A 244 -16.16 -1.10 19.01
N LYS A 245 -17.02 -0.08 19.10
CA LYS A 245 -17.74 0.47 17.94
C LYS A 245 -17.09 1.78 17.56
N ILE A 246 -16.57 1.84 16.33
CA ILE A 246 -16.04 3.08 15.77
C ILE A 246 -17.18 3.67 14.95
N GLY A 247 -17.58 4.87 15.36
CA GLY A 247 -18.66 5.61 14.72
C GLY A 247 -18.30 6.01 13.29
N PHE A 248 -19.32 6.45 12.57
CA PHE A 248 -19.20 6.84 11.17
C PHE A 248 -18.22 7.97 11.01
N SER A 249 -17.44 7.87 9.94
CA SER A 249 -16.67 9.02 9.49
C SER A 249 -17.63 10.12 9.02
N GLU A 250 -17.34 11.36 9.34
CA GLU A 250 -17.74 12.49 8.54
C GLU A 250 -17.42 12.20 7.06
N PRO A 251 -18.13 12.82 6.08
CA PRO A 251 -17.72 12.70 4.67
C PRO A 251 -16.23 12.98 4.56
N VAL A 252 -15.50 12.01 4.04
CA VAL A 252 -14.05 12.09 4.01
C VAL A 252 -13.67 12.94 2.81
N GLU A 253 -13.01 14.05 3.08
CA GLU A 253 -12.24 14.71 2.03
C GLU A 253 -11.05 13.79 1.70
N PRO A 254 -10.94 13.27 0.47
CA PRO A 254 -9.79 12.47 0.09
C PRO A 254 -8.50 13.26 0.30
N LEU A 255 -7.42 12.58 0.64
CA LEU A 255 -6.12 13.23 0.69
C LEU A 255 -5.83 13.84 -0.69
N PRO A 256 -5.51 15.13 -0.77
CA PRO A 256 -5.20 15.73 -2.05
C PRO A 256 -3.96 15.05 -2.65
N ALA A 257 -4.00 14.79 -3.95
CA ALA A 257 -2.78 14.62 -4.71
C ALA A 257 -2.05 15.96 -4.79
N GLU A 258 -0.74 15.95 -4.82
CA GLU A 258 0.06 17.18 -4.88
C GLU A 258 0.74 17.28 -6.25
N VAL A 259 0.56 18.39 -6.94
CA VAL A 259 1.11 18.62 -8.26
C VAL A 259 1.88 19.93 -8.28
N ARG A 260 3.05 19.93 -8.91
CA ARG A 260 3.84 21.14 -9.19
C ARG A 260 4.22 21.24 -10.66
N ALA A 261 4.61 22.42 -11.11
CA ALA A 261 5.09 22.67 -12.46
C ALA A 261 6.56 23.06 -12.47
N LEU A 262 7.27 22.76 -13.57
CA LEU A 262 8.66 23.14 -13.81
C LEU A 262 8.85 23.50 -15.29
N ASN A 263 9.48 24.65 -15.56
CA ASN A 263 9.85 25.07 -16.92
C ASN A 263 11.34 24.81 -17.18
N LEU A 264 11.62 23.95 -18.14
CA LEU A 264 12.97 23.60 -18.59
C LEU A 264 13.20 23.91 -20.10
N SER A 265 12.39 24.76 -20.72
CA SER A 265 12.64 25.24 -22.08
C SER A 265 13.51 26.52 -22.05
N GLY A 266 14.77 26.40 -22.49
CA GLY A 266 15.78 27.43 -22.31
C GLY A 266 15.63 28.67 -23.25
N ASP A 267 14.92 28.50 -24.33
CA ASP A 267 14.68 29.57 -25.36
C ASP A 267 13.22 30.03 -25.36
N ALA A 268 12.34 29.44 -24.57
CA ALA A 268 10.94 29.86 -24.45
C ALA A 268 10.81 31.18 -23.66
N PRO A 269 9.86 32.03 -24.02
CA PRO A 269 9.41 33.10 -23.14
C PRO A 269 8.77 32.48 -21.89
N PRO A 270 8.50 33.28 -20.83
CA PRO A 270 7.87 32.69 -19.62
C PRO A 270 6.61 31.92 -19.95
N LEU A 271 6.51 30.70 -19.40
CA LEU A 271 5.40 29.77 -19.64
C LEU A 271 4.37 29.83 -18.51
N ALA A 272 3.11 29.68 -18.86
CA ALA A 272 2.00 29.51 -17.96
C ALA A 272 1.52 28.06 -18.03
N PHE A 273 1.17 27.47 -16.87
CA PHE A 273 0.64 26.13 -16.74
C PHE A 273 -0.81 26.23 -16.24
N GLY A 274 -1.75 26.08 -17.15
CA GLY A 274 -3.18 26.05 -16.88
C GLY A 274 -3.64 24.65 -16.50
N VAL A 275 -4.80 24.57 -15.85
CA VAL A 275 -5.49 23.30 -15.60
C VAL A 275 -6.90 23.46 -16.14
N GLU A 276 -7.38 22.49 -16.91
CA GLU A 276 -8.74 22.57 -17.45
C GLU A 276 -9.78 22.45 -16.33
N GLY A 277 -10.85 23.24 -16.44
CA GLY A 277 -11.94 23.24 -15.48
C GLY A 277 -11.86 24.36 -14.43
N PRO A 278 -12.51 24.21 -13.27
CA PRO A 278 -12.62 25.26 -12.24
C PRO A 278 -11.38 25.39 -11.35
N HIS A 279 -10.28 24.74 -11.69
CA HIS A 279 -9.06 24.70 -10.89
C HIS A 279 -8.20 25.96 -11.09
N ALA A 280 -7.42 26.29 -10.08
CA ALA A 280 -6.39 27.31 -10.22
C ALA A 280 -5.29 26.81 -11.16
N ALA A 281 -4.71 27.69 -11.95
CA ALA A 281 -3.53 27.36 -12.74
C ALA A 281 -2.38 26.92 -11.83
N LEU A 282 -1.59 25.93 -12.26
CA LEU A 282 -0.37 25.51 -11.56
C LEU A 282 0.65 26.65 -11.50
N ALA A 283 0.77 27.42 -12.58
CA ALA A 283 1.62 28.59 -12.64
C ALA A 283 1.08 29.63 -13.62
N GLY A 284 1.10 30.91 -13.23
CA GLY A 284 0.79 32.00 -14.12
C GLY A 284 1.97 32.42 -14.99
N SER A 285 3.20 32.18 -14.55
CA SER A 285 4.43 32.50 -15.24
C SER A 285 5.62 31.79 -14.60
N LEU A 286 6.33 30.97 -15.37
CA LEU A 286 7.60 30.38 -14.99
C LEU A 286 8.66 30.68 -16.04
N GLN A 287 9.79 31.22 -15.61
CA GLN A 287 10.97 31.37 -16.46
C GLN A 287 11.73 30.05 -16.55
N PHE A 288 12.71 29.96 -17.41
CA PHE A 288 13.61 28.83 -17.49
C PHE A 288 14.22 28.51 -16.10
N THR A 289 14.20 27.22 -15.70
CA THR A 289 14.61 26.70 -14.38
C THR A 289 13.77 27.18 -13.19
N GLU A 290 12.60 27.76 -13.42
CA GLU A 290 11.67 28.07 -12.35
C GLU A 290 10.62 26.95 -12.20
N GLY A 291 10.32 26.61 -10.95
CA GLY A 291 9.27 25.66 -10.56
C GLY A 291 8.30 26.27 -9.55
N THR A 292 7.18 25.58 -9.33
CA THR A 292 6.21 25.94 -8.28
C THR A 292 6.39 25.09 -7.04
N GLU A 293 5.85 25.55 -5.94
CA GLU A 293 5.51 24.70 -4.81
C GLU A 293 4.43 23.69 -5.22
N PHE A 294 4.27 22.62 -4.43
CA PHE A 294 3.19 21.67 -4.62
C PHE A 294 1.82 22.30 -4.34
N MET A 295 0.84 22.01 -5.18
CA MET A 295 -0.56 22.42 -5.03
C MET A 295 -1.43 21.17 -4.90
N GLY A 296 -2.40 21.20 -3.97
CA GLY A 296 -3.33 20.11 -3.75
C GLY A 296 -4.41 20.03 -4.83
N PHE A 297 -4.62 18.82 -5.36
CA PHE A 297 -5.68 18.44 -6.28
C PHE A 297 -6.51 17.32 -5.69
N GLN A 298 -7.81 17.30 -5.97
CA GLN A 298 -8.61 16.12 -5.68
C GLN A 298 -8.07 14.94 -6.53
N PRO A 299 -8.10 13.70 -6.01
CA PRO A 299 -7.78 12.54 -6.83
C PRO A 299 -8.60 12.50 -8.12
N GLY A 300 -8.01 12.02 -9.21
CA GLY A 300 -8.68 12.00 -10.51
C GLY A 300 -7.75 12.32 -11.67
N SER A 301 -8.33 12.62 -12.83
CA SER A 301 -7.56 12.95 -14.05
C SER A 301 -7.78 14.39 -14.47
N TYR A 302 -6.72 15.05 -14.91
CA TYR A 302 -6.73 16.46 -15.29
C TYR A 302 -5.99 16.67 -16.59
N LEU A 303 -6.37 17.70 -17.34
CA LEU A 303 -5.62 18.19 -18.48
C LEU A 303 -4.86 19.45 -18.08
N VAL A 304 -3.54 19.40 -18.17
CA VAL A 304 -2.66 20.55 -17.96
C VAL A 304 -2.31 21.13 -19.33
N THR A 305 -2.47 22.43 -19.47
CA THR A 305 -2.14 23.18 -20.70
C THR A 305 -0.93 24.03 -20.45
N VAL A 306 0.01 24.03 -21.39
CA VAL A 306 1.19 24.91 -21.37
C VAL A 306 1.03 25.94 -22.47
N ALA A 307 1.18 27.21 -22.11
CA ALA A 307 1.07 28.35 -23.04
C ALA A 307 2.12 29.43 -22.69
N THR A 308 2.32 30.39 -23.54
CA THR A 308 3.09 31.58 -23.16
C THR A 308 2.25 32.50 -22.28
N THR A 309 2.89 33.28 -21.43
CA THR A 309 2.19 34.29 -20.61
C THR A 309 1.58 35.40 -21.44
N GLU A 310 2.10 35.67 -22.67
CA GLU A 310 1.61 36.68 -23.57
C GLU A 310 0.36 36.23 -24.36
N ASP A 311 0.25 34.93 -24.62
CA ASP A 311 -0.90 34.32 -25.31
C ASP A 311 -1.38 33.05 -24.60
N PRO A 312 -2.06 33.18 -23.45
CA PRO A 312 -2.51 32.04 -22.67
C PRO A 312 -3.67 31.26 -23.33
N GLY A 313 -4.22 31.76 -24.42
CA GLY A 313 -5.29 31.11 -25.19
C GLY A 313 -4.79 30.17 -26.28
N THR A 314 -3.50 30.21 -26.61
CA THR A 314 -2.88 29.30 -27.57
C THR A 314 -2.00 28.31 -26.86
N PHE A 315 -2.45 27.06 -26.78
CA PHE A 315 -1.71 25.99 -26.09
C PHE A 315 -0.56 25.51 -26.97
N LEU A 316 0.64 25.52 -26.38
CA LEU A 316 1.86 24.98 -26.99
C LEU A 316 1.92 23.49 -26.80
N HIS A 317 1.48 23.02 -25.64
CA HIS A 317 1.46 21.60 -25.26
C HIS A 317 0.30 21.32 -24.32
N GLU A 318 -0.19 20.07 -24.36
CA GLU A 318 -1.23 19.55 -23.47
C GLU A 318 -0.73 18.26 -22.84
N LEU A 319 -0.93 18.10 -21.54
CA LEU A 319 -0.46 16.97 -20.74
C LEU A 319 -1.62 16.39 -19.94
N GLU A 320 -1.84 15.11 -20.08
CA GLU A 320 -2.80 14.37 -19.26
C GLU A 320 -2.14 13.95 -17.94
N LEU A 321 -2.70 14.42 -16.82
CA LEU A 321 -2.46 13.88 -15.49
C LEU A 321 -3.50 12.79 -15.27
N THR A 322 -3.15 11.54 -15.55
CA THR A 322 -4.06 10.41 -15.38
C THR A 322 -3.89 9.82 -13.99
N ASP A 323 -5.03 9.46 -13.36
CA ASP A 323 -5.09 8.63 -12.16
C ASP A 323 -4.25 9.21 -10.99
N LEU A 324 -4.43 10.52 -10.70
CA LEU A 324 -3.85 11.10 -9.49
C LEU A 324 -4.43 10.40 -8.26
N LEU A 325 -3.61 9.58 -7.60
CA LEU A 325 -3.99 8.88 -6.38
C LEU A 325 -4.01 9.81 -5.17
N PRO A 326 -4.84 9.54 -4.14
CA PRO A 326 -4.77 10.25 -2.88
C PRO A 326 -3.35 10.26 -2.31
N GLY A 327 -2.85 11.45 -1.96
CA GLY A 327 -1.52 11.64 -1.38
C GLY A 327 -0.33 11.45 -2.33
N SER A 328 -0.55 11.15 -3.62
CA SER A 328 0.53 11.08 -4.61
C SER A 328 1.11 12.46 -4.93
N ARG A 329 2.38 12.49 -5.37
CA ARG A 329 3.08 13.71 -5.81
C ARG A 329 3.50 13.60 -7.26
N HIS A 330 3.31 14.68 -7.98
CA HIS A 330 3.64 14.75 -9.41
C HIS A 330 4.29 16.07 -9.79
N THR A 331 5.27 15.99 -10.70
CA THR A 331 5.85 17.17 -11.35
C THR A 331 5.48 17.18 -12.83
N VAL A 332 4.86 18.25 -13.27
CA VAL A 332 4.60 18.54 -14.69
C VAL A 332 5.75 19.38 -15.21
N VAL A 333 6.46 18.89 -16.23
CA VAL A 333 7.64 19.55 -16.79
C VAL A 333 7.38 19.92 -18.24
N ALA A 334 7.63 21.19 -18.59
CA ALA A 334 7.75 21.62 -19.97
C ALA A 334 9.24 21.74 -20.32
N PHE A 335 9.67 21.17 -21.43
CA PHE A 335 11.08 21.11 -21.83
C PHE A 335 11.25 21.11 -23.35
N GLY A 336 12.48 21.18 -23.80
CA GLY A 336 12.83 21.21 -25.23
C GLY A 336 12.90 22.62 -25.80
N ASP A 337 13.05 22.71 -27.12
CA ASP A 337 13.08 23.99 -27.84
C ASP A 337 11.67 24.59 -27.94
N PHE A 338 11.55 25.92 -27.90
CA PHE A 338 10.26 26.60 -27.92
C PHE A 338 9.38 26.23 -29.13
N ASP A 339 9.98 26.10 -30.32
CA ASP A 339 9.27 25.71 -31.53
C ASP A 339 8.83 24.25 -31.57
N ALA A 340 9.34 23.42 -30.65
CA ALA A 340 9.07 22.00 -30.50
C ALA A 340 8.96 21.63 -29.02
N LEU A 341 8.18 22.42 -28.28
CA LEU A 341 7.99 22.22 -26.83
C LEU A 341 7.34 20.90 -26.55
N GLU A 342 7.94 20.14 -25.64
CA GLU A 342 7.43 18.88 -25.13
C GLU A 342 7.10 18.99 -23.65
N GLY A 343 6.39 18.01 -23.15
CA GLY A 343 6.06 17.93 -21.74
C GLY A 343 6.06 16.50 -21.22
N MET A 344 6.31 16.35 -19.95
CA MET A 344 6.21 15.07 -19.24
C MET A 344 5.56 15.25 -17.88
N VAL A 345 4.98 14.17 -17.38
CA VAL A 345 4.50 14.04 -16.01
C VAL A 345 5.39 13.01 -15.30
N LEU A 346 5.96 13.42 -14.20
CA LEU A 346 6.79 12.56 -13.36
C LEU A 346 6.07 12.33 -12.04
N GLN A 347 5.93 11.08 -11.64
CA GLN A 347 5.55 10.76 -10.27
C GLN A 347 6.77 10.94 -9.37
N ASP A 348 6.62 11.75 -8.32
CA ASP A 348 7.65 12.02 -7.33
C ASP A 348 7.45 11.13 -6.10
N VAL A 349 8.56 10.90 -5.37
CA VAL A 349 8.48 10.25 -4.07
C VAL A 349 8.09 11.31 -3.02
N ALA A 350 7.16 10.95 -2.14
CA ALA A 350 6.76 11.84 -1.06
C ALA A 350 7.89 11.97 0.00
N ALA A 351 8.04 13.17 0.59
CA ALA A 351 9.11 13.47 1.54
C ALA A 351 9.10 12.60 2.82
N ASP A 352 7.96 12.04 3.18
CA ASP A 352 7.74 11.15 4.32
C ASP A 352 7.53 9.69 3.90
N ALA A 353 7.83 9.35 2.64
CA ALA A 353 7.82 7.97 2.19
C ALA A 353 8.78 7.11 3.03
N PRO A 354 8.44 5.82 3.29
CA PRO A 354 9.32 4.90 4.02
C PRO A 354 10.74 4.82 3.46
N ASP A 355 10.89 4.99 2.15
CA ASP A 355 12.16 5.02 1.45
C ASP A 355 13.07 6.16 1.92
N VAL A 356 12.51 7.35 2.22
CA VAL A 356 13.28 8.50 2.73
C VAL A 356 13.93 8.19 4.08
N ALA A 357 13.18 7.57 5.00
CA ALA A 357 13.72 7.14 6.28
C ALA A 357 14.81 6.08 6.11
N ALA A 358 14.60 5.10 5.23
CA ALA A 358 15.59 4.05 4.95
C ALA A 358 16.87 4.62 4.33
N LEU A 359 16.76 5.57 3.40
CA LEU A 359 17.92 6.28 2.82
C LEU A 359 18.67 7.09 3.88
N THR A 360 17.94 7.80 4.75
CA THR A 360 18.53 8.58 5.87
C THR A 360 19.33 7.69 6.80
N ASP A 361 18.75 6.57 7.22
CA ASP A 361 19.40 5.61 8.13
C ASP A 361 20.63 4.95 7.49
N ALA A 362 20.59 4.73 6.18
CA ALA A 362 21.71 4.17 5.42
C ALA A 362 22.80 5.19 5.05
N GLY A 363 22.57 6.49 5.28
CA GLY A 363 23.47 7.56 4.85
C GLY A 363 23.51 7.73 3.33
N LEU A 364 22.39 7.48 2.66
CA LEU A 364 22.23 7.56 1.21
C LEU A 364 21.32 8.71 0.82
N PHE A 365 21.47 9.20 -0.40
CA PHE A 365 20.49 10.00 -1.11
C PHE A 365 20.17 9.33 -2.45
N ARG A 366 19.05 9.72 -3.08
CA ARG A 366 18.56 9.07 -4.30
C ARG A 366 18.38 10.08 -5.41
N VAL A 367 18.84 9.74 -6.61
CA VAL A 367 18.69 10.58 -7.81
C VAL A 367 18.18 9.76 -8.98
N ARG A 368 17.54 10.42 -9.94
CA ARG A 368 17.32 9.87 -11.28
C ARG A 368 17.67 10.90 -12.34
N ALA A 369 18.23 10.46 -13.44
CA ALA A 369 18.51 11.30 -14.59
C ALA A 369 17.30 11.40 -15.50
N ILE A 370 16.98 12.60 -15.98
CA ILE A 370 15.93 12.88 -16.96
C ILE A 370 16.54 13.61 -18.15
N HIS A 371 16.35 13.06 -19.33
CA HIS A 371 16.92 13.65 -20.55
C HIS A 371 15.94 14.65 -21.17
N ALA A 372 16.19 15.94 -20.94
CA ALA A 372 15.39 17.05 -21.43
C ALA A 372 16.15 17.98 -22.42
N ALA A 373 17.30 17.52 -22.98
CA ALA A 373 18.14 18.27 -23.89
C ALA A 373 17.98 17.77 -25.34
N PRO A 374 17.18 18.42 -26.21
CA PRO A 374 16.91 17.94 -27.57
C PRO A 374 18.15 17.90 -28.48
N SER A 375 19.19 18.63 -28.12
CA SER A 375 20.45 18.66 -28.89
C SER A 375 21.32 17.42 -28.71
N LEU A 376 21.03 16.55 -27.72
CA LEU A 376 21.75 15.33 -27.46
C LEU A 376 21.03 14.10 -28.03
N GLY A 377 21.78 13.04 -28.33
CA GLY A 377 21.23 11.72 -28.62
C GLY A 377 20.75 11.01 -27.36
N GLN A 378 20.75 9.67 -27.36
CA GLN A 378 20.62 8.91 -26.12
C GLN A 378 21.84 9.17 -25.24
N VAL A 379 21.64 9.23 -23.93
CA VAL A 379 22.69 9.62 -22.99
C VAL A 379 22.97 8.44 -22.03
N ASP A 380 24.23 8.08 -21.90
CA ASP A 380 24.72 7.26 -20.80
C ASP A 380 25.19 8.17 -19.67
N VAL A 381 24.82 7.82 -18.44
CA VAL A 381 25.14 8.57 -17.23
C VAL A 381 26.19 7.82 -16.43
N TRP A 382 27.29 8.51 -16.14
CA TRP A 382 28.45 7.96 -15.45
C TRP A 382 28.75 8.69 -14.15
N ASP A 383 29.16 7.98 -13.12
CA ASP A 383 29.90 8.52 -11.97
C ASP A 383 31.40 8.56 -12.32
N LEU A 384 31.93 9.75 -12.40
CA LEU A 384 33.34 10.04 -12.69
C LEU A 384 34.11 10.49 -11.44
N THR A 385 33.52 10.39 -10.25
CA THR A 385 34.11 10.84 -8.97
C THR A 385 35.43 10.17 -8.71
N ASP A 386 35.55 8.88 -9.00
CA ASP A 386 36.84 8.21 -9.16
C ASP A 386 37.19 8.11 -10.64
N SER A 387 38.06 9.00 -11.10
CA SER A 387 38.50 9.03 -12.52
C SER A 387 39.29 7.79 -12.96
N GLN A 388 39.69 6.92 -12.03
CA GLN A 388 40.43 5.67 -12.36
C GLN A 388 39.42 4.49 -12.53
N GLU A 389 38.23 4.57 -11.95
CA GLU A 389 37.23 3.55 -12.02
C GLU A 389 35.82 4.20 -12.25
N PRO A 390 35.54 4.76 -13.45
CA PRO A 390 34.21 5.31 -13.77
C PRO A 390 33.15 4.23 -13.67
N ILE A 391 31.99 4.58 -13.07
CA ILE A 391 30.87 3.67 -12.90
C ILE A 391 29.69 4.15 -13.75
N MET A 392 29.19 3.28 -14.64
CA MET A 392 27.95 3.56 -15.36
C MET A 392 26.77 3.50 -14.39
N LEU A 393 26.06 4.60 -14.25
CA LEU A 393 24.88 4.73 -13.38
C LEU A 393 23.59 4.40 -14.12
N ASP A 394 23.46 4.90 -15.37
CA ASP A 394 22.29 4.63 -16.21
C ASP A 394 22.73 4.61 -17.69
N ALA A 395 22.03 3.86 -18.53
CA ALA A 395 22.40 3.66 -19.91
C ALA A 395 21.26 3.96 -20.89
N ASN A 396 21.58 4.60 -21.99
CA ASN A 396 20.66 4.87 -23.10
C ASN A 396 19.40 5.65 -22.71
N VAL A 397 19.51 6.60 -21.80
CA VAL A 397 18.39 7.48 -21.45
C VAL A 397 17.99 8.28 -22.68
N SER A 398 16.81 8.04 -23.23
CA SER A 398 16.32 8.71 -24.43
C SER A 398 15.76 10.09 -24.11
N TYR A 399 15.81 11.00 -25.07
CA TYR A 399 15.16 12.30 -24.95
C TYR A 399 13.69 12.16 -24.56
N GLY A 400 13.23 12.95 -23.58
CA GLY A 400 11.89 12.88 -23.01
C GLY A 400 11.66 11.71 -22.07
N GLN A 401 12.69 11.01 -21.64
CA GLN A 401 12.58 9.87 -20.72
C GLN A 401 13.31 10.14 -19.40
N ALA A 402 12.77 9.54 -18.33
CA ALA A 402 13.43 9.44 -17.05
C ALA A 402 14.09 8.06 -16.93
N GLY A 403 15.31 8.04 -16.41
CA GLY A 403 16.03 6.83 -16.03
C GLY A 403 15.54 6.25 -14.71
N GLU A 404 16.22 5.20 -14.27
CA GLU A 404 15.93 4.56 -12.99
C GLU A 404 16.47 5.40 -11.81
N TYR A 405 15.91 5.18 -10.63
CA TYR A 405 16.45 5.77 -9.41
C TYR A 405 17.74 5.08 -8.96
N ILE A 406 18.72 5.87 -8.56
CA ILE A 406 20.06 5.46 -8.16
C ILE A 406 20.36 5.98 -6.76
N ASP A 407 20.80 5.10 -5.87
CA ASP A 407 21.18 5.44 -4.50
C ASP A 407 22.67 5.73 -4.42
N LEU A 408 23.04 6.92 -3.91
CA LEU A 408 24.41 7.41 -3.78
C LEU A 408 24.71 7.72 -2.31
N THR A 409 25.97 7.64 -1.91
CA THR A 409 26.40 7.89 -0.52
C THR A 409 26.45 9.40 -0.23
N SER A 410 25.82 9.85 0.83
CA SER A 410 25.88 11.24 1.28
C SER A 410 27.19 11.55 2.03
N GLY A 411 27.60 12.84 2.06
CA GLY A 411 28.74 13.30 2.86
C GLY A 411 30.12 12.95 2.28
N VAL A 412 30.18 12.57 0.99
CA VAL A 412 31.47 12.26 0.33
C VAL A 412 32.11 13.46 -0.39
N GLY A 413 31.47 14.65 -0.31
CA GLY A 413 31.99 15.88 -0.88
C GLY A 413 31.51 16.19 -2.30
N GLY A 414 30.44 15.56 -2.73
CA GLY A 414 29.83 15.71 -4.06
C GLY A 414 30.22 14.60 -5.05
N TYR A 415 29.50 14.54 -6.15
CA TYR A 415 29.73 13.59 -7.24
C TYR A 415 30.04 14.30 -8.54
N LEU A 416 30.96 13.73 -9.30
CA LEU A 416 31.23 14.18 -10.65
C LEU A 416 30.46 13.29 -11.62
N LEU A 417 29.39 13.84 -12.21
CA LEU A 417 28.54 13.12 -13.17
C LEU A 417 28.96 13.44 -14.60
N GLY A 418 29.14 12.41 -15.40
CA GLY A 418 29.45 12.51 -16.83
C GLY A 418 28.26 12.06 -17.67
N PHE A 419 27.95 12.79 -18.73
CA PHE A 419 26.96 12.43 -19.73
C PHE A 419 27.66 12.17 -21.08
N ASP A 420 27.57 10.93 -21.56
CA ASP A 420 28.06 10.48 -22.85
C ASP A 420 26.89 10.33 -23.81
N ALA A 421 26.82 11.19 -24.83
CA ALA A 421 25.71 11.26 -25.78
C ALA A 421 26.03 10.57 -27.12
N ASN A 422 27.25 10.06 -27.28
CA ASN A 422 27.68 9.44 -28.52
C ASN A 422 28.14 7.97 -28.37
N GLY A 423 28.19 7.47 -27.12
CA GLY A 423 28.50 6.09 -26.76
C GLY A 423 30.00 5.74 -26.90
N ASP A 424 30.89 6.73 -26.88
CA ASP A 424 32.35 6.52 -27.00
C ASP A 424 33.06 6.35 -25.64
N GLN A 425 32.29 6.38 -24.56
CA GLN A 425 32.72 6.28 -23.15
C GLN A 425 33.57 7.50 -22.70
N ILE A 426 33.43 8.61 -23.40
CA ILE A 426 34.00 9.89 -23.03
C ILE A 426 32.84 10.85 -22.75
N SER A 427 32.87 11.49 -21.61
CA SER A 427 31.80 12.41 -21.23
C SER A 427 31.76 13.64 -22.15
N ASP A 428 30.65 13.89 -22.82
CA ASP A 428 30.35 15.11 -23.61
C ASP A 428 30.00 16.29 -22.73
N ALA A 429 29.46 16.03 -21.53
CA ALA A 429 29.19 17.04 -20.52
C ALA A 429 29.48 16.47 -19.13
N THR A 430 30.03 17.31 -18.26
CA THR A 430 30.42 16.91 -16.91
C THR A 430 29.92 17.92 -15.89
N PHE A 431 29.34 17.42 -14.79
CA PHE A 431 28.69 18.24 -13.77
C PHE A 431 29.16 17.84 -12.38
N GLU A 432 29.49 18.83 -11.56
CA GLU A 432 29.77 18.61 -10.14
C GLU A 432 28.47 18.74 -9.34
N LEU A 433 27.89 17.58 -8.96
CA LEU A 433 26.71 17.53 -8.12
C LEU A 433 27.08 17.93 -6.70
N PRO A 434 26.37 18.90 -6.08
CA PRO A 434 26.65 19.28 -4.70
C PRO A 434 26.44 18.11 -3.73
N ASP A 435 27.07 18.19 -2.57
CA ASP A 435 26.86 17.22 -1.51
C ASP A 435 25.39 17.25 -1.04
N MET A 436 24.66 16.16 -1.23
CA MET A 436 23.28 16.05 -0.86
C MET A 436 23.11 15.36 0.49
N ALA A 437 22.11 15.81 1.26
CA ALA A 437 21.81 15.24 2.55
C ALA A 437 21.29 13.78 2.42
N ALA A 438 21.56 12.96 3.43
CA ALA A 438 20.96 11.63 3.51
C ALA A 438 19.43 11.75 3.58
N GLY A 439 18.74 10.92 2.81
CA GLY A 439 17.28 10.96 2.64
C GLY A 439 16.79 11.90 1.53
N GLU A 440 17.66 12.71 0.92
CA GLU A 440 17.27 13.55 -0.22
C GLU A 440 16.93 12.68 -1.44
N ILE A 441 15.86 13.04 -2.15
CA ILE A 441 15.48 12.42 -3.43
C ILE A 441 15.33 13.52 -4.46
N SER A 442 16.07 13.43 -5.57
CA SER A 442 16.16 14.51 -6.54
C SER A 442 16.02 14.03 -7.97
N ASN A 443 15.37 14.85 -8.79
CA ASN A 443 15.34 14.70 -10.23
C ASN A 443 16.47 15.54 -10.83
N LEU A 444 17.28 14.94 -11.69
CA LEU A 444 18.40 15.57 -12.38
C LEU A 444 18.09 15.67 -13.87
N TYR A 445 17.77 16.87 -14.35
CA TYR A 445 17.41 17.11 -15.74
C TYR A 445 18.62 17.61 -16.54
N ALA A 446 19.03 16.85 -17.55
CA ALA A 446 19.93 17.38 -18.58
C ALA A 446 19.12 18.29 -19.50
N VAL A 447 19.46 19.56 -19.56
CA VAL A 447 18.75 20.59 -20.35
C VAL A 447 19.70 21.29 -21.30
N SER A 448 19.18 21.85 -22.40
CA SER A 448 19.96 22.66 -23.32
C SER A 448 19.42 24.10 -23.40
N GLU A 449 20.33 25.05 -23.43
CA GLU A 449 20.08 26.46 -23.74
C GLU A 449 20.93 26.84 -24.94
N GLY A 450 20.36 26.70 -26.13
CA GLY A 450 21.12 26.75 -27.38
C GLY A 450 22.20 25.64 -27.41
N PRO A 451 23.49 25.96 -27.60
CA PRO A 451 24.57 24.98 -27.62
C PRO A 451 25.07 24.58 -26.24
N THR A 452 24.58 25.24 -25.18
CA THR A 452 25.06 24.96 -23.79
C THR A 452 24.18 23.91 -23.14
N ILE A 453 24.83 22.90 -22.51
CA ILE A 453 24.16 21.88 -21.73
C ILE A 453 24.39 22.19 -20.26
N SER A 454 23.31 22.20 -19.49
CA SER A 454 23.32 22.39 -18.04
C SER A 454 22.60 21.21 -17.38
N LEU A 455 22.88 20.95 -16.12
CA LEU A 455 22.12 20.04 -15.29
C LEU A 455 21.24 20.87 -14.35
N VAL A 456 19.97 20.52 -14.27
CA VAL A 456 19.04 21.11 -13.31
C VAL A 456 18.65 20.06 -12.29
N ALA A 457 18.96 20.29 -11.03
CA ALA A 457 18.55 19.43 -9.93
C ALA A 457 17.29 20.00 -9.27
N GLN A 458 16.24 19.19 -9.20
CA GLN A 458 15.00 19.51 -8.48
C GLN A 458 14.92 18.67 -7.23
N MET A 459 14.97 19.30 -6.08
CA MET A 459 14.98 18.69 -4.77
C MET A 459 13.56 18.31 -4.30
N THR A 460 13.47 17.41 -3.33
CA THR A 460 12.21 17.05 -2.66
C THR A 460 11.53 18.28 -2.05
N SER A 461 12.31 19.22 -1.53
CA SER A 461 11.84 20.49 -0.97
C SER A 461 11.18 21.43 -1.99
N GLY A 462 11.32 21.17 -3.29
CA GLY A 462 10.91 22.10 -4.37
C GLY A 462 12.02 23.04 -4.83
N GLU A 463 13.16 23.11 -4.12
CA GLU A 463 14.30 23.89 -4.57
C GLU A 463 14.80 23.39 -5.93
N VAL A 464 15.13 24.31 -6.84
CA VAL A 464 15.66 24.03 -8.16
C VAL A 464 17.05 24.65 -8.27
N LEU A 465 18.06 23.81 -8.50
CA LEU A 465 19.45 24.22 -8.64
C LEU A 465 19.92 24.02 -10.09
N ARG A 466 20.48 25.05 -10.69
CA ARG A 466 21.19 24.93 -11.97
C ARG A 466 22.67 24.65 -11.73
N ILE A 467 23.18 23.61 -12.39
CA ILE A 467 24.57 23.16 -12.30
C ILE A 467 25.19 23.30 -13.69
N GLU A 468 26.25 24.09 -13.77
CA GLU A 468 26.91 24.36 -15.04
C GLU A 468 27.82 23.20 -15.46
N ASN A 469 27.95 23.03 -16.78
CA ASN A 469 28.89 22.07 -17.35
C ASN A 469 30.32 22.53 -17.10
N ILE A 470 31.12 21.66 -16.49
CA ILE A 470 32.55 21.92 -16.21
C ILE A 470 33.49 21.22 -17.20
N ALA A 471 32.98 20.45 -18.15
CA ALA A 471 33.77 19.89 -19.22
C ALA A 471 34.40 21.01 -20.06
N PRO A 472 35.64 20.89 -20.48
CA PRO A 472 36.37 21.92 -21.23
C PRO A 472 35.81 22.16 -22.65
#